data_823b304bfc480dc8bf919872bad1c357
#
_entry.id   823b304bfc480dc8bf919872bad1c357
#
_cell.length_a   1.000
_cell.length_b   1.000
_cell.length_c   1.000
_cell.angle_alpha   90.00
_cell.angle_beta   90.00
_cell.angle_gamma   90.00
#
_symmetry.space_group_name_H-M   'P 1'
#
loop_
_entity.id
_entity.type
_entity.pdbx_description
1 polymer ?
#
loop_
_entity_poly.entity_id
_entity_poly.type
_entity_poly.pdbx_seq_one_letter_code
_entity_poly.pdbx_strand_id
1 'polypeptide(L)'
;MAFEPLFAVANPLSKFIARALKYNVIITGEENIPRKGGALLCINHTGYVDFYFAAMPLLAAKRQPHFMAKQEIFENPIAGPLMRALGQIPVDRIAGRDSMNMAIDKLKNGEIVGIFPEGTMSDSFEIKSLKTGAVRMAKAAGVKIYPVI
;
A
#
# COMPACT_ATOMS: atom_id res chain seq x y z
N MET A 1 13.27 -12.56 3.04
CA MET A 1 12.87 -11.19 3.40
C MET A 1 12.46 -11.22 4.87
N ALA A 2 13.08 -10.41 5.70
CA ALA A 2 12.70 -10.27 7.09
C ALA A 2 11.37 -9.47 7.13
N PHE A 3 10.40 -10.00 7.84
CA PHE A 3 9.18 -9.28 8.21
C PHE A 3 9.60 -8.10 9.10
N GLU A 4 9.34 -6.87 8.65
CA GLU A 4 9.78 -5.66 9.37
C GLU A 4 9.24 -5.69 10.81
N PRO A 5 10.09 -5.56 11.83
CA PRO A 5 9.68 -5.67 13.24
C PRO A 5 8.56 -4.70 13.61
N LEU A 6 8.61 -3.49 13.01
CA LEU A 6 7.61 -2.46 13.25
C LEU A 6 6.22 -2.88 12.72
N PHE A 7 6.16 -3.53 11.58
CA PHE A 7 4.91 -4.04 11.02
C PHE A 7 4.35 -5.20 11.86
N ALA A 8 5.24 -6.03 12.43
CA ALA A 8 4.86 -7.12 13.33
C ALA A 8 4.19 -6.60 14.62
N VAL A 9 4.61 -5.44 15.12
CA VAL A 9 4.01 -4.80 16.31
C VAL A 9 2.77 -3.99 15.96
N ALA A 10 2.81 -3.24 14.86
CA ALA A 10 1.68 -2.41 14.42
C ALA A 10 0.42 -3.22 14.14
N ASN A 11 0.58 -4.45 13.66
CA ASN A 11 -0.51 -5.35 13.30
C ASN A 11 -1.42 -5.76 14.48
N PRO A 12 -0.93 -6.40 15.57
CA PRO A 12 -1.79 -6.77 16.68
C PRO A 12 -2.42 -5.54 17.35
N LEU A 13 -1.69 -4.43 17.43
CA LEU A 13 -2.20 -3.17 17.96
C LEU A 13 -3.37 -2.65 17.12
N SER A 14 -3.25 -2.68 15.82
CA SER A 14 -4.31 -2.22 14.92
C SER A 14 -5.58 -3.08 15.01
N LYS A 15 -5.42 -4.40 15.10
CA LYS A 15 -6.56 -5.32 15.33
C LYS A 15 -7.23 -5.07 16.67
N PHE A 16 -6.44 -4.78 17.70
CA PHE A 16 -6.95 -4.45 19.02
C PHE A 16 -7.76 -3.15 18.98
N ILE A 17 -7.24 -2.11 18.32
CA ILE A 17 -7.93 -0.82 18.15
C ILE A 17 -9.24 -1.01 17.37
N ALA A 18 -9.21 -1.72 16.25
CA ALA A 18 -10.42 -2.00 15.46
C ALA A 18 -11.50 -2.72 16.30
N ARG A 19 -11.07 -3.69 17.12
CA ARG A 19 -11.96 -4.42 18.01
C ARG A 19 -12.52 -3.56 19.14
N ALA A 20 -11.69 -2.71 19.74
CA ALA A 20 -12.10 -1.76 20.78
C ALA A 20 -13.11 -0.73 20.24
N LEU A 21 -12.95 -0.30 19.00
CA LEU A 21 -13.86 0.60 18.29
C LEU A 21 -15.09 -0.13 17.71
N LYS A 22 -15.23 -1.45 17.96
CA LYS A 22 -16.34 -2.29 17.46
C LYS A 22 -16.47 -2.33 15.93
N TYR A 23 -15.37 -2.10 15.19
CA TYR A 23 -15.38 -2.30 13.75
C TYR A 23 -15.40 -3.80 13.43
N ASN A 24 -16.42 -4.23 12.70
CA ASN A 24 -16.49 -5.59 12.14
C ASN A 24 -15.94 -5.55 10.71
N VAL A 25 -14.66 -5.92 10.55
CA VAL A 25 -14.00 -5.95 9.24
C VAL A 25 -14.11 -7.36 8.66
N ILE A 26 -14.81 -7.48 7.55
CA ILE A 26 -14.92 -8.73 6.78
C ILE A 26 -13.96 -8.62 5.61
N ILE A 27 -13.02 -9.55 5.51
CA ILE A 27 -12.05 -9.62 4.42
C ILE A 27 -12.39 -10.83 3.55
N THR A 28 -12.48 -10.63 2.24
CA THR A 28 -12.69 -11.69 1.26
C THR A 28 -11.61 -11.62 0.19
N GLY A 29 -11.18 -12.76 -0.35
CA GLY A 29 -10.17 -12.82 -1.41
C GLY A 29 -8.72 -12.71 -0.91
N GLU A 30 -8.46 -12.76 0.39
CA GLU A 30 -7.10 -12.72 0.94
C GLU A 30 -6.22 -13.89 0.46
N GLU A 31 -6.84 -15.01 0.08
CA GLU A 31 -6.19 -16.18 -0.50
C GLU A 31 -5.53 -15.89 -1.86
N ASN A 32 -5.97 -14.84 -2.56
CA ASN A 32 -5.40 -14.42 -3.85
C ASN A 32 -4.05 -13.69 -3.69
N ILE A 33 -3.73 -13.21 -2.48
CA ILE A 33 -2.49 -12.47 -2.24
C ILE A 33 -1.31 -13.44 -2.27
N PRO A 34 -0.29 -13.19 -3.11
CA PRO A 34 0.82 -14.11 -3.23
C PRO A 34 1.67 -14.11 -1.95
N ARG A 35 2.00 -15.27 -1.46
CA ARG A 35 2.87 -15.45 -0.29
C ARG A 35 4.35 -15.13 -0.60
N LYS A 36 4.74 -15.12 -1.87
CA LYS A 36 6.10 -14.85 -2.36
C LYS A 36 6.06 -14.07 -3.67
N GLY A 37 7.16 -13.39 -3.97
CA GLY A 37 7.30 -12.60 -5.19
C GLY A 37 6.65 -11.21 -5.09
N GLY A 38 6.93 -10.36 -6.07
CA GLY A 38 6.38 -9.01 -6.14
C GLY A 38 4.89 -9.02 -6.49
N ALA A 39 4.16 -8.06 -5.93
CA ALA A 39 2.75 -7.86 -6.25
C ALA A 39 2.40 -6.37 -6.16
N LEU A 40 1.64 -5.87 -7.12
CA LEU A 40 1.13 -4.50 -7.12
C LEU A 40 -0.33 -4.50 -6.70
N LEU A 41 -0.65 -3.86 -5.56
CA LEU A 41 -2.02 -3.65 -5.12
C LEU A 41 -2.54 -2.34 -5.72
N CYS A 42 -3.67 -2.41 -6.41
CA CYS A 42 -4.41 -1.25 -6.88
C CYS A 42 -5.66 -1.07 -6.03
N ILE A 43 -5.69 0.00 -5.25
CA ILE A 43 -6.66 0.22 -4.20
C ILE A 43 -7.51 1.43 -4.57
N ASN A 44 -8.83 1.35 -4.45
CA ASN A 44 -9.68 2.53 -4.59
C ASN A 44 -9.45 3.49 -3.41
N HIS A 45 -9.69 4.80 -3.62
CA HIS A 45 -9.34 5.81 -2.63
C HIS A 45 -10.54 6.64 -2.21
N THR A 46 -11.14 6.26 -1.10
CA THR A 46 -12.33 6.90 -0.53
C THR A 46 -12.08 7.60 0.80
N GLY A 47 -10.98 7.26 1.49
CA GLY A 47 -10.67 7.83 2.80
C GLY A 47 -9.20 7.77 3.19
N TYR A 48 -8.86 8.53 4.23
CA TYR A 48 -7.48 8.60 4.74
C TYR A 48 -6.98 7.29 5.34
N VAL A 49 -7.88 6.36 5.70
CA VAL A 49 -7.54 5.09 6.35
C VAL A 49 -7.55 3.89 5.40
N ASP A 50 -7.77 4.11 4.11
CA ASP A 50 -7.82 3.02 3.11
C ASP A 50 -6.54 2.18 3.10
N PHE A 51 -5.38 2.82 3.27
CA PHE A 51 -4.09 2.11 3.34
C PHE A 51 -4.05 1.08 4.48
N TYR A 52 -4.71 1.38 5.60
CA TYR A 52 -4.79 0.50 6.75
C TYR A 52 -5.66 -0.73 6.45
N PHE A 53 -6.86 -0.52 5.89
CA PHE A 53 -7.74 -1.62 5.51
C PHE A 53 -7.13 -2.47 4.38
N ALA A 54 -6.49 -1.84 3.40
CA ALA A 54 -5.79 -2.55 2.32
C ALA A 54 -4.56 -3.36 2.81
N ALA A 55 -3.96 -2.99 3.94
CA ALA A 55 -2.88 -3.76 4.54
C ALA A 55 -3.37 -4.99 5.32
N MET A 56 -4.61 -5.01 5.80
CA MET A 56 -5.14 -6.08 6.63
C MET A 56 -5.06 -7.49 5.99
N PRO A 57 -5.47 -7.70 4.72
CA PRO A 57 -5.39 -9.02 4.11
C PRO A 57 -3.96 -9.54 3.96
N LEU A 58 -2.96 -8.64 3.92
CA LEU A 58 -1.55 -9.02 3.83
C LEU A 58 -1.00 -9.63 5.11
N LEU A 59 -1.70 -9.45 6.23
CA LEU A 59 -1.28 -9.97 7.52
C LEU A 59 -1.32 -11.50 7.57
N ALA A 60 -2.31 -12.12 6.94
CA ALA A 60 -2.41 -13.57 6.82
C ALA A 60 -1.26 -14.14 5.97
N ALA A 61 -0.85 -13.42 4.95
CA ALA A 61 0.30 -13.75 4.12
C ALA A 61 1.66 -13.44 4.77
N LYS A 62 1.69 -12.79 5.94
CA LYS A 62 2.88 -12.25 6.62
C LYS A 62 3.73 -11.37 5.69
N ARG A 63 3.05 -10.51 4.93
CA ARG A 63 3.65 -9.62 3.94
C ARG A 63 3.42 -8.17 4.31
N GLN A 64 4.44 -7.34 4.16
CA GLN A 64 4.36 -5.90 4.37
C GLN A 64 4.12 -5.19 3.04
N PRO A 65 3.11 -4.29 2.95
CA PRO A 65 2.96 -3.41 1.81
C PRO A 65 3.81 -2.15 1.93
N HIS A 66 4.33 -1.67 0.81
CA HIS A 66 4.97 -0.38 0.67
C HIS A 66 4.05 0.53 -0.15
N PHE A 67 3.36 1.43 0.53
CA PHE A 67 2.43 2.34 -0.13
C PHE A 67 3.17 3.54 -0.75
N MET A 68 2.69 3.95 -1.91
CA MET A 68 3.10 5.20 -2.53
C MET A 68 2.29 6.34 -1.91
N ALA A 69 2.95 7.23 -1.18
CA ALA A 69 2.32 8.32 -0.44
C ALA A 69 2.96 9.67 -0.79
N LYS A 70 2.21 10.76 -0.63
CA LYS A 70 2.66 12.12 -0.94
C LYS A 70 3.96 12.47 -0.22
N GLN A 71 4.89 13.13 -0.94
CA GLN A 71 6.17 13.60 -0.40
C GLN A 71 6.00 14.42 0.89
N GLU A 72 4.98 15.27 0.96
CA GLU A 72 4.75 16.16 2.11
C GLU A 72 4.51 15.39 3.42
N ILE A 73 4.01 14.15 3.34
CA ILE A 73 3.83 13.31 4.53
C ILE A 73 5.18 12.92 5.13
N PHE A 74 6.20 12.72 4.29
CA PHE A 74 7.56 12.39 4.71
C PHE A 74 8.32 13.59 5.30
N GLU A 75 7.88 14.80 5.01
CA GLU A 75 8.43 16.05 5.57
C GLU A 75 7.85 16.37 6.95
N ASN A 76 6.72 15.77 7.31
CA ASN A 76 6.15 15.92 8.64
C ASN A 76 7.08 15.34 9.71
N PRO A 77 7.38 16.08 10.80
CA PRO A 77 8.36 15.67 11.81
C PRO A 77 7.97 14.41 12.59
N ILE A 78 6.68 14.08 12.66
CA ILE A 78 6.18 12.89 13.37
C ILE A 78 5.92 11.75 12.37
N ALA A 79 5.16 12.02 11.31
CA ALA A 79 4.79 10.99 10.34
C ALA A 79 5.98 10.57 9.46
N GLY A 80 6.87 11.49 9.10
CA GLY A 80 7.97 11.22 8.18
C GLY A 80 8.92 10.12 8.65
N PRO A 81 9.44 10.16 9.89
CA PRO A 81 10.26 9.07 10.43
C PRO A 81 9.55 7.71 10.41
N LEU A 82 8.25 7.68 10.75
CA LEU A 82 7.45 6.46 10.72
C LEU A 82 7.29 5.93 9.29
N MET A 83 6.96 6.80 8.33
CA MET A 83 6.81 6.42 6.92
C MET A 83 8.10 5.83 6.35
N ARG A 84 9.25 6.44 6.68
CA ARG A 84 10.56 5.92 6.30
C ARG A 84 10.88 4.59 6.97
N ALA A 85 10.62 4.46 8.27
CA ALA A 85 10.84 3.22 9.02
C ALA A 85 9.96 2.06 8.52
N LEU A 86 8.75 2.36 8.02
CA LEU A 86 7.87 1.40 7.35
C LEU A 86 8.23 1.18 5.87
N GLY A 87 9.30 1.80 5.37
CA GLY A 87 9.76 1.64 3.98
C GLY A 87 8.76 2.12 2.93
N GLN A 88 7.88 3.08 3.30
CA GLN A 88 6.91 3.63 2.36
C GLN A 88 7.61 4.44 1.25
N ILE A 89 6.96 4.61 0.11
CA ILE A 89 7.55 5.24 -1.09
C ILE A 89 7.05 6.67 -1.20
N PRO A 90 7.94 7.68 -1.10
CA PRO A 90 7.55 9.07 -1.31
C PRO A 90 7.22 9.33 -2.79
N VAL A 91 6.14 10.05 -3.04
CA VAL A 91 5.72 10.44 -4.38
C VAL A 91 5.81 11.95 -4.52
N ASP A 92 6.81 12.39 -5.27
CA ASP A 92 6.83 13.73 -5.84
C ASP A 92 5.93 13.75 -7.09
N ARG A 93 4.92 14.62 -7.08
CA ARG A 93 3.97 14.74 -8.20
C ARG A 93 4.57 15.44 -9.42
N ILE A 94 5.68 16.15 -9.24
CA ILE A 94 6.39 16.87 -10.29
C ILE A 94 7.49 15.98 -10.88
N ALA A 95 8.26 15.29 -10.02
CA ALA A 95 9.38 14.42 -10.38
C ALA A 95 9.06 12.91 -10.21
N GLY A 96 7.86 12.49 -10.58
CA GLY A 96 7.31 11.16 -10.32
C GLY A 96 8.09 9.96 -10.91
N ARG A 97 9.16 10.21 -11.70
CA ARG A 97 9.98 9.13 -12.27
C ARG A 97 10.74 8.35 -11.21
N ASP A 98 11.31 9.04 -10.23
CA ASP A 98 12.11 8.41 -9.17
C ASP A 98 11.24 7.55 -8.26
N SER A 99 10.07 8.05 -7.89
CA SER A 99 9.06 7.28 -7.13
C SER A 99 8.62 6.02 -7.87
N MET A 100 8.45 6.12 -9.20
CA MET A 100 8.11 4.97 -10.04
C MET A 100 9.25 3.95 -10.06
N ASN A 101 10.51 4.38 -10.21
CA ASN A 101 11.67 3.50 -10.20
C ASN A 101 11.81 2.80 -8.85
N MET A 102 11.67 3.51 -7.73
CA MET A 102 11.68 2.91 -6.39
C MET A 102 10.61 1.83 -6.24
N ALA A 103 9.40 2.08 -6.74
CA ALA A 103 8.31 1.10 -6.71
C ALA A 103 8.63 -0.13 -7.57
N ILE A 104 9.17 0.05 -8.78
CA ILE A 104 9.59 -1.03 -9.68
C ILE A 104 10.68 -1.88 -9.03
N ASP A 105 11.68 -1.27 -8.40
CA ASP A 105 12.76 -1.98 -7.73
C ASP A 105 12.26 -2.82 -6.56
N LYS A 106 11.37 -2.28 -5.74
CA LYS A 106 10.70 -3.05 -4.68
C LYS A 106 9.94 -4.25 -5.24
N LEU A 107 9.14 -4.05 -6.28
CA LEU A 107 8.39 -5.11 -6.94
C LEU A 107 9.32 -6.21 -7.49
N LYS A 108 10.44 -5.84 -8.15
CA LYS A 108 11.46 -6.79 -8.65
C LYS A 108 12.15 -7.56 -7.53
N ASN A 109 12.35 -6.92 -6.38
CA ASN A 109 12.88 -7.55 -5.17
C ASN A 109 11.86 -8.48 -4.48
N GLY A 110 10.68 -8.65 -5.08
CA GLY A 110 9.65 -9.54 -4.56
C GLY A 110 8.82 -8.92 -3.44
N GLU A 111 8.83 -7.60 -3.28
CA GLU A 111 8.06 -6.89 -2.28
C GLU A 111 6.65 -6.55 -2.80
N ILE A 112 5.75 -6.15 -1.89
CA ILE A 112 4.40 -5.70 -2.25
C ILE A 112 4.37 -4.18 -2.26
N VAL A 113 3.90 -3.61 -3.36
CA VAL A 113 3.67 -2.16 -3.47
C VAL A 113 2.16 -1.90 -3.54
N GLY A 114 1.69 -0.92 -2.77
CA GLY A 114 0.32 -0.44 -2.81
C GLY A 114 0.23 0.94 -3.46
N ILE A 115 -0.71 1.10 -4.37
CA ILE A 115 -0.97 2.38 -5.04
C ILE A 115 -2.46 2.66 -5.10
N PHE A 116 -2.81 3.93 -5.01
CA PHE A 116 -4.14 4.45 -5.33
C PHE A 116 -4.11 5.01 -6.75
N PRO A 117 -4.55 4.24 -7.76
CA PRO A 117 -4.36 4.62 -9.16
C PRO A 117 -5.20 5.82 -9.59
N GLU A 118 -6.18 6.21 -8.79
CA GLU A 118 -6.96 7.46 -8.95
C GLU A 118 -6.09 8.71 -8.74
N GLY A 119 -5.06 8.61 -7.88
CA GLY A 119 -4.12 9.70 -7.57
C GLY A 119 -4.69 10.78 -6.63
N THR A 120 -5.97 10.75 -6.33
CA THR A 120 -6.64 11.59 -5.32
C THR A 120 -7.78 10.82 -4.70
N MET A 121 -8.22 11.21 -3.48
CA MET A 121 -9.42 10.64 -2.88
C MET A 121 -10.67 10.94 -3.71
N SER A 122 -11.59 9.99 -3.74
CA SER A 122 -12.92 10.18 -4.29
C SER A 122 -13.81 10.87 -3.26
N ASP A 123 -14.60 11.83 -3.70
CA ASP A 123 -15.61 12.49 -2.88
C ASP A 123 -16.95 11.71 -2.89
N SER A 124 -16.99 10.64 -3.67
CA SER A 124 -18.09 9.70 -3.77
C SER A 124 -17.54 8.27 -3.62
N PHE A 125 -18.43 7.29 -3.48
CA PHE A 125 -18.03 5.87 -3.49
C PHE A 125 -17.75 5.32 -4.90
N GLU A 126 -17.76 6.17 -5.91
CA GLU A 126 -17.46 5.79 -7.28
C GLU A 126 -15.95 5.84 -7.53
N ILE A 127 -15.44 4.85 -8.25
CA ILE A 127 -14.04 4.77 -8.66
C ILE A 127 -13.81 5.84 -9.74
N LYS A 128 -12.88 6.76 -9.50
CA LYS A 128 -12.46 7.76 -10.48
C LYS A 128 -11.64 7.13 -11.62
N SER A 129 -11.39 7.91 -12.67
CA SER A 129 -10.54 7.45 -13.78
C SER A 129 -9.15 7.06 -13.29
N LEU A 130 -8.67 5.89 -13.71
CA LEU A 130 -7.41 5.31 -13.25
C LEU A 130 -6.24 5.80 -14.12
N LYS A 131 -5.17 6.21 -13.46
CA LYS A 131 -3.92 6.59 -14.12
C LYS A 131 -3.13 5.35 -14.55
N THR A 132 -2.44 5.43 -15.67
CA THR A 132 -1.68 4.31 -16.27
C THR A 132 -0.40 3.93 -15.51
N GLY A 133 -0.02 4.67 -14.47
CA GLY A 133 1.19 4.43 -13.68
C GLY A 133 1.27 3.02 -13.11
N ALA A 134 0.17 2.50 -12.59
CA ALA A 134 0.10 1.13 -12.05
C ALA A 134 0.44 0.07 -13.11
N VAL A 135 -0.15 0.16 -14.30
CA VAL A 135 0.09 -0.78 -15.40
C VAL A 135 1.55 -0.70 -15.88
N ARG A 136 2.10 0.51 -15.96
CA ARG A 136 3.51 0.72 -16.35
C ARG A 136 4.48 0.10 -15.35
N MET A 137 4.24 0.26 -14.04
CA MET A 137 5.05 -0.36 -12.98
C MET A 137 4.96 -1.89 -13.01
N ALA A 138 3.75 -2.44 -13.08
CA ALA A 138 3.53 -3.88 -13.14
C ALA A 138 4.23 -4.51 -14.34
N LYS A 139 4.10 -3.91 -15.53
CA LYS A 139 4.77 -4.35 -16.76
C LYS A 139 6.30 -4.29 -16.62
N ALA A 140 6.85 -3.19 -16.11
CA ALA A 140 8.29 -3.01 -15.97
C ALA A 140 8.92 -3.94 -14.92
N ALA A 141 8.15 -4.32 -13.90
CA ALA A 141 8.59 -5.25 -12.86
C ALA A 141 8.27 -6.72 -13.18
N GLY A 142 7.41 -7.01 -14.17
CA GLY A 142 6.97 -8.36 -14.50
C GLY A 142 6.07 -8.99 -13.43
N VAL A 143 5.26 -8.18 -12.74
CA VAL A 143 4.39 -8.64 -11.63
C VAL A 143 2.91 -8.50 -11.97
N LYS A 144 2.07 -9.25 -11.25
CA LYS A 144 0.62 -9.14 -11.35
C LYS A 144 0.06 -7.96 -10.58
N ILE A 145 -1.08 -7.45 -11.05
CA ILE A 145 -1.89 -6.43 -10.36
C ILE A 145 -3.01 -7.16 -9.60
N TYR A 146 -3.23 -6.73 -8.36
CA TYR A 146 -4.28 -7.22 -7.48
C TYR A 146 -5.17 -6.03 -7.10
N PRO A 147 -6.43 -6.00 -7.58
CA PRO A 147 -7.38 -4.97 -7.16
C PRO A 147 -7.81 -5.22 -5.71
N VAL A 148 -7.97 -4.15 -4.96
CA VAL A 148 -8.47 -4.13 -3.58
C VAL A 148 -9.56 -3.05 -3.51
N ILE A 149 -10.76 -3.43 -3.11
CA ILE A 149 -11.94 -2.55 -3.06
C ILE A 149 -12.54 -2.61 -1.66
#